data_80b27eb12415933c24bd011d62eae66a
#
_entry.id   80b27eb12415933c24bd011d62eae66a
#
_cell.length_a   1.000
_cell.length_b   1.000
_cell.length_c   1.000
_cell.angle_alpha   90.00
_cell.angle_beta   90.00
_cell.angle_gamma   90.00
#
_symmetry.space_group_name_H-M   'P 1'
#
loop_
_entity.id
_entity.type
_entity.pdbx_description
1 polymer ?
#
loop_
_entity_poly.entity_id
_entity_poly.type
_entity_poly.pdbx_seq_one_letter_code
_entity_poly.pdbx_strand_id
1 'polypeptide(L)'
;MLNGFGETEQRTPRIRKLSYLCFAMKRFILVLWVAAMGWMAMAANPSYPTPKKVEYVYTEASELTLIGKIMDTPNPYHRVDTVKYKGFTKTENFQVRCPAGIAVVFRTNSGSISLKATGDWSWHSNSTMRLASHGFDLYIRQDDGSWRWARNIAPTKDDPETTLTLVKNMAPTMKECLLYLPIYSELTSLQIGVEPGAVLEAGAAPFRHRVAIFGSSFTHGISCSRAGMSYPDQFSRRTGIQMLSLGCSGRCRLQPYFADVLADVEADAYVFDSFSNPDAATIEKRLFPFIERLRAAHPGKPLIFQQTIYREGRTYDTVLDRVEAAKQAMADSLMAIAVERYPDVYYIRPDATSPLHEATVDGTHPDDYGYYLWMCSIEPQLLEILKKYGIE
;
A
#
# COMPACT_ATOMS: atom_id res chain seq x y z
N MET A 1 88.87 2.13 10.21
CA MET A 1 89.55 2.74 9.03
C MET A 1 88.48 3.48 8.24
N LEU A 2 88.70 4.81 8.10
CA LEU A 2 88.33 5.74 7.03
C LEU A 2 86.84 5.90 6.72
N ASN A 3 86.23 6.97 7.19
CA ASN A 3 86.10 8.33 6.60
C ASN A 3 85.23 8.40 5.31
N GLY A 4 84.16 9.15 5.36
CA GLY A 4 83.43 9.66 4.26
C GLY A 4 82.47 10.80 4.72
N PHE A 5 82.97 12.03 4.61
CA PHE A 5 82.22 13.27 4.85
C PHE A 5 81.11 13.44 3.80
N GLY A 6 79.90 13.81 4.19
CA GLY A 6 78.84 14.26 3.32
C GLY A 6 78.29 15.62 3.78
N GLU A 7 78.53 16.62 2.97
CA GLU A 7 78.18 18.03 3.19
C GLU A 7 76.69 18.26 3.35
N THR A 8 76.31 18.95 4.40
CA THR A 8 74.95 19.49 4.59
C THR A 8 74.88 20.87 3.94
N GLU A 9 74.19 20.93 2.80
CA GLU A 9 73.78 22.16 2.12
C GLU A 9 72.75 22.93 2.93
N GLN A 10 73.22 24.01 3.59
CA GLN A 10 72.29 24.96 4.26
C GLN A 10 71.56 25.79 3.21
N ARG A 11 70.33 25.39 2.89
CA ARG A 11 69.36 26.22 2.11
C ARG A 11 68.89 27.38 2.98
N THR A 12 69.17 28.59 2.53
CA THR A 12 68.87 29.86 3.20
C THR A 12 67.38 30.08 3.50
N PRO A 13 67.00 30.75 4.59
CA PRO A 13 65.62 30.97 5.05
C PRO A 13 64.75 31.78 4.09
N ARG A 14 65.32 32.44 3.09
CA ARG A 14 64.58 33.27 2.12
C ARG A 14 63.82 32.49 1.10
N ILE A 15 64.25 31.32 0.70
CA ILE A 15 63.51 30.46 -0.29
C ILE A 15 62.26 29.78 0.32
N ARG A 16 62.35 29.47 1.61
CA ARG A 16 61.13 28.92 2.31
C ARG A 16 60.00 29.93 2.46
N LYS A 17 60.28 31.20 2.68
CA LYS A 17 59.25 32.26 2.78
C LYS A 17 58.54 32.52 1.46
N LEU A 18 59.23 32.47 0.31
CA LEU A 18 58.59 32.67 -1.01
C LEU A 18 57.67 31.49 -1.40
N SER A 19 58.06 30.26 -1.09
CA SER A 19 57.22 29.10 -1.38
C SER A 19 55.94 29.08 -0.53
N TYR A 20 55.98 29.50 0.73
CA TYR A 20 54.81 29.63 1.58
C TYR A 20 53.86 30.74 1.13
N LEU A 21 54.34 31.87 0.66
CA LEU A 21 53.53 32.95 0.12
C LEU A 21 52.85 32.54 -1.19
N CYS A 22 53.53 31.83 -2.07
CA CYS A 22 52.96 31.34 -3.32
C CYS A 22 51.90 30.26 -3.09
N PHE A 23 52.07 29.39 -2.08
CA PHE A 23 51.08 28.39 -1.70
C PHE A 23 49.85 28.99 -1.00
N ALA A 24 50.03 29.99 -0.17
CA ALA A 24 48.95 30.74 0.48
C ALA A 24 48.12 31.56 -0.53
N MET A 25 48.78 32.25 -1.48
CA MET A 25 48.10 32.96 -2.56
C MET A 25 47.28 32.02 -3.47
N LYS A 26 47.81 30.86 -3.84
CA LYS A 26 47.08 29.87 -4.64
C LYS A 26 45.84 29.35 -3.90
N ARG A 27 45.90 29.12 -2.59
CA ARG A 27 44.73 28.73 -1.77
C ARG A 27 43.72 29.87 -1.65
N PHE A 28 44.16 31.12 -1.51
CA PHE A 28 43.27 32.27 -1.42
C PHE A 28 42.55 32.54 -2.73
N ILE A 29 43.20 32.39 -3.88
CA ILE A 29 42.59 32.49 -5.21
C ILE A 29 41.62 31.36 -5.44
N LEU A 30 41.91 30.10 -5.02
CA LEU A 30 41.01 28.98 -5.14
C LEU A 30 39.75 29.15 -4.29
N VAL A 31 39.86 29.69 -3.06
CA VAL A 31 38.72 29.96 -2.19
C VAL A 31 37.83 31.08 -2.77
N LEU A 32 38.43 32.12 -3.35
CA LEU A 32 37.69 33.19 -4.03
C LEU A 32 36.99 32.70 -5.30
N TRP A 33 37.59 31.76 -6.05
CA TRP A 33 36.94 31.15 -7.23
C TRP A 33 35.78 30.25 -6.83
N VAL A 34 35.91 29.44 -5.79
CA VAL A 34 34.84 28.60 -5.27
C VAL A 34 33.71 29.45 -4.69
N ALA A 35 34.02 30.54 -3.99
CA ALA A 35 33.01 31.48 -3.48
C ALA A 35 32.30 32.23 -4.62
N ALA A 36 33.04 32.64 -5.69
CA ALA A 36 32.42 33.29 -6.86
C ALA A 36 31.56 32.32 -7.67
N MET A 37 31.96 31.05 -7.83
CA MET A 37 31.09 30.03 -8.46
C MET A 37 29.87 29.68 -7.60
N GLY A 38 29.98 29.67 -6.27
CA GLY A 38 28.84 29.51 -5.36
C GLY A 38 27.85 30.68 -5.46
N TRP A 39 28.34 31.90 -5.62
CA TRP A 39 27.51 33.08 -5.80
C TRP A 39 26.84 33.14 -7.19
N MET A 40 27.50 32.71 -8.25
CA MET A 40 26.88 32.59 -9.58
C MET A 40 25.85 31.46 -9.63
N ALA A 41 26.05 30.35 -8.92
CA ALA A 41 25.06 29.31 -8.80
C ALA A 41 23.83 29.74 -7.98
N MET A 42 23.97 30.63 -6.99
CA MET A 42 22.84 31.22 -6.26
C MET A 42 22.10 32.30 -7.06
N ALA A 43 22.75 33.00 -8.01
CA ALA A 43 22.12 34.01 -8.84
C ALA A 43 21.31 33.41 -10.02
N ALA A 44 21.45 32.14 -10.30
CA ALA A 44 20.72 31.42 -11.34
C ALA A 44 19.65 30.49 -10.75
N ASN A 45 18.97 30.88 -9.66
CA ASN A 45 17.68 30.28 -9.37
C ASN A 45 16.72 30.67 -10.50
N PRO A 46 16.30 29.74 -11.37
CA PRO A 46 15.23 30.05 -12.30
C PRO A 46 14.06 30.50 -11.43
N SER A 47 13.57 31.72 -11.63
CA SER A 47 12.33 32.14 -11.03
C SER A 47 11.25 31.20 -11.54
N TYR A 48 10.91 30.20 -10.74
CA TYR A 48 9.72 29.40 -11.02
C TYR A 48 8.56 30.38 -11.14
N PRO A 49 7.86 30.40 -12.27
CA PRO A 49 6.73 31.30 -12.44
C PRO A 49 5.78 31.08 -11.26
N THR A 50 5.32 32.18 -10.67
CA THR A 50 4.32 32.12 -9.59
C THR A 50 3.19 31.21 -10.06
N PRO A 51 2.85 30.13 -9.34
CA PRO A 51 1.83 29.19 -9.80
C PRO A 51 0.54 29.96 -10.04
N LYS A 52 0.06 30.00 -11.28
CA LYS A 52 -1.28 30.52 -11.57
C LYS A 52 -2.25 29.68 -10.74
N LYS A 53 -3.20 30.35 -10.07
CA LYS A 53 -4.29 29.66 -9.37
C LYS A 53 -5.07 28.89 -10.44
N VAL A 54 -4.96 27.57 -10.41
CA VAL A 54 -5.70 26.70 -11.33
C VAL A 54 -7.13 26.64 -10.84
N GLU A 55 -8.07 26.94 -11.69
CA GLU A 55 -9.48 26.69 -11.46
C GLU A 55 -9.81 25.25 -11.84
N TYR A 56 -10.77 24.64 -11.15
CA TYR A 56 -11.17 23.26 -11.39
C TYR A 56 -12.68 23.14 -11.51
N VAL A 57 -13.11 22.31 -12.44
CA VAL A 57 -14.48 21.80 -12.54
C VAL A 57 -14.50 20.43 -11.85
N TYR A 58 -15.39 20.24 -10.89
CA TYR A 58 -15.47 19.06 -10.03
C TYR A 58 -16.63 18.16 -10.43
N THR A 59 -16.41 16.86 -10.40
CA THR A 59 -17.39 15.79 -10.60
C THR A 59 -17.33 14.85 -9.41
N GLU A 60 -18.49 14.36 -8.92
CA GLU A 60 -18.56 13.36 -7.86
C GLU A 60 -17.88 12.06 -8.31
N ALA A 61 -16.98 11.53 -7.50
CA ALA A 61 -16.25 10.32 -7.84
C ALA A 61 -17.16 9.07 -7.91
N SER A 62 -18.32 9.11 -7.25
CA SER A 62 -19.35 8.06 -7.35
C SER A 62 -20.08 8.02 -8.69
N GLU A 63 -19.99 9.07 -9.51
CA GLU A 63 -20.51 9.11 -10.89
C GLU A 63 -19.50 8.50 -11.88
N LEU A 64 -18.28 8.23 -11.43
CA LEU A 64 -17.23 7.55 -12.20
C LEU A 64 -17.23 6.05 -11.87
N THR A 65 -16.27 5.30 -12.41
CA THR A 65 -16.18 3.85 -12.15
C THR A 65 -15.52 3.57 -10.81
N LEU A 66 -16.27 3.05 -9.85
CA LEU A 66 -15.73 2.52 -8.59
C LEU A 66 -15.43 1.02 -8.72
N ILE A 67 -14.23 0.62 -8.34
CA ILE A 67 -13.79 -0.79 -8.29
C ILE A 67 -13.31 -1.14 -6.89
N GLY A 68 -13.11 -2.45 -6.61
CA GLY A 68 -12.63 -2.92 -5.30
C GLY A 68 -13.70 -3.03 -4.23
N LYS A 69 -14.95 -2.67 -4.52
CA LYS A 69 -16.08 -2.82 -3.58
C LYS A 69 -16.45 -4.29 -3.40
N ILE A 70 -16.53 -4.72 -2.15
CA ILE A 70 -16.92 -6.08 -1.83
C ILE A 70 -18.44 -6.29 -1.95
N MET A 71 -19.22 -5.23 -1.70
CA MET A 71 -20.68 -5.20 -1.85
C MET A 71 -21.18 -3.77 -2.08
N ASP A 72 -22.42 -3.64 -2.50
CA ASP A 72 -23.11 -2.35 -2.54
C ASP A 72 -23.46 -1.86 -1.14
N THR A 73 -23.31 -0.57 -0.92
CA THR A 73 -23.51 0.09 0.36
C THR A 73 -24.15 1.47 0.16
N PRO A 74 -24.93 1.98 1.14
CA PRO A 74 -25.56 3.31 1.03
C PRO A 74 -24.55 4.44 0.83
N ASN A 75 -23.38 4.36 1.47
CA ASN A 75 -22.25 5.24 1.16
C ASN A 75 -21.33 4.53 0.14
N PRO A 76 -21.07 5.11 -1.05
CA PRO A 76 -20.33 4.44 -2.13
C PRO A 76 -18.88 4.07 -1.75
N TYR A 77 -18.32 4.68 -0.71
CA TYR A 77 -16.95 4.46 -0.27
C TYR A 77 -16.82 3.46 0.89
N HIS A 78 -17.94 2.97 1.45
CA HIS A 78 -17.90 1.92 2.47
C HIS A 78 -17.71 0.54 1.84
N ARG A 79 -16.99 -0.34 2.54
CA ARG A 79 -16.80 -1.74 2.12
C ARG A 79 -17.95 -2.64 2.56
N VAL A 80 -18.55 -2.38 3.74
CA VAL A 80 -19.65 -3.16 4.29
C VAL A 80 -20.81 -2.25 4.69
N ASP A 81 -22.03 -2.70 4.43
CA ASP A 81 -23.24 -2.05 4.93
C ASP A 81 -23.43 -2.33 6.42
N THR A 82 -22.97 -1.40 7.26
CA THR A 82 -23.08 -1.50 8.73
C THR A 82 -24.49 -1.22 9.26
N VAL A 83 -25.44 -0.86 8.38
CA VAL A 83 -26.88 -0.80 8.72
C VAL A 83 -27.50 -2.19 8.61
N LYS A 84 -27.17 -2.94 7.56
CA LYS A 84 -27.61 -4.33 7.35
C LYS A 84 -26.92 -5.29 8.33
N TYR A 85 -25.59 -5.27 8.40
CA TYR A 85 -24.80 -6.21 9.20
C TYR A 85 -24.53 -5.65 10.60
N LYS A 86 -24.81 -6.46 11.62
CA LYS A 86 -24.62 -6.13 13.03
C LYS A 86 -23.58 -7.04 13.70
N GLY A 87 -23.24 -6.73 14.94
CA GLY A 87 -22.27 -7.52 15.72
C GLY A 87 -20.85 -6.97 15.69
N PHE A 88 -20.55 -5.98 14.86
CA PHE A 88 -19.26 -5.33 14.84
C PHE A 88 -18.97 -4.56 16.12
N THR A 89 -17.76 -4.71 16.66
CA THR A 89 -17.22 -3.79 17.66
C THR A 89 -17.08 -2.37 17.07
N LYS A 90 -16.92 -1.35 17.91
CA LYS A 90 -16.70 0.03 17.46
C LYS A 90 -15.55 0.13 16.45
N THR A 91 -14.44 -0.57 16.73
CA THR A 91 -13.26 -0.57 15.84
C THR A 91 -13.53 -1.26 14.51
N GLU A 92 -14.19 -2.41 14.51
CA GLU A 92 -14.56 -3.12 13.29
C GLU A 92 -15.52 -2.29 12.45
N ASN A 93 -16.54 -1.70 13.09
CA ASN A 93 -17.51 -0.84 12.44
C ASN A 93 -16.86 0.34 11.72
N PHE A 94 -15.87 1.00 12.35
CA PHE A 94 -15.07 2.04 11.70
C PHE A 94 -14.26 1.47 10.53
N GLN A 95 -13.52 0.39 10.77
CA GLN A 95 -12.60 -0.14 9.76
C GLN A 95 -13.31 -0.65 8.50
N VAL A 96 -14.47 -1.30 8.61
CA VAL A 96 -15.21 -1.79 7.43
C VAL A 96 -15.86 -0.66 6.62
N ARG A 97 -15.92 0.56 7.16
CA ARG A 97 -16.34 1.77 6.45
C ARG A 97 -15.17 2.52 5.79
N CYS A 98 -13.93 2.20 6.14
CA CYS A 98 -12.77 2.73 5.42
C CYS A 98 -12.67 2.10 4.02
N PRO A 99 -12.32 2.88 2.96
CA PRO A 99 -12.34 2.41 1.58
C PRO A 99 -11.06 1.66 1.14
N ALA A 100 -10.38 0.97 2.04
CA ALA A 100 -9.17 0.22 1.71
C ALA A 100 -9.41 -0.78 0.56
N GLY A 101 -8.62 -0.67 -0.52
CA GLY A 101 -8.76 -1.47 -1.74
C GLY A 101 -9.83 -0.96 -2.71
N ILE A 102 -10.63 0.06 -2.35
CA ILE A 102 -11.51 0.74 -3.30
C ILE A 102 -10.68 1.76 -4.11
N ALA A 103 -10.97 1.84 -5.40
CA ALA A 103 -10.36 2.81 -6.29
C ALA A 103 -11.37 3.41 -7.27
N VAL A 104 -11.08 4.63 -7.74
CA VAL A 104 -11.83 5.32 -8.79
C VAL A 104 -11.08 5.18 -10.11
N VAL A 105 -11.76 4.70 -11.14
CA VAL A 105 -11.21 4.59 -12.50
C VAL A 105 -11.86 5.65 -13.38
N PHE A 106 -11.02 6.48 -14.01
CA PHE A 106 -11.50 7.56 -14.87
C PHE A 106 -10.51 7.86 -15.98
N ARG A 107 -10.97 8.61 -16.99
CA ARG A 107 -10.14 9.11 -18.10
C ARG A 107 -10.15 10.64 -18.12
N THR A 108 -9.00 11.22 -18.36
CA THR A 108 -8.86 12.68 -18.48
C THR A 108 -7.69 13.09 -19.35
N ASN A 109 -7.83 14.21 -20.07
CA ASN A 109 -6.72 14.89 -20.75
C ASN A 109 -6.22 16.10 -19.96
N SER A 110 -6.70 16.33 -18.73
CA SER A 110 -6.27 17.45 -17.89
C SER A 110 -4.77 17.42 -17.59
N GLY A 111 -4.14 18.59 -17.58
CA GLY A 111 -2.77 18.79 -17.13
C GLY A 111 -2.64 18.80 -15.60
N SER A 112 -3.75 18.92 -14.87
CA SER A 112 -3.77 18.95 -13.41
C SER A 112 -5.02 18.26 -12.87
N ILE A 113 -4.88 17.59 -11.73
CA ILE A 113 -6.00 16.96 -11.02
C ILE A 113 -6.03 17.48 -9.58
N SER A 114 -7.21 17.89 -9.13
CA SER A 114 -7.51 18.26 -7.76
C SER A 114 -8.54 17.32 -7.15
N LEU A 115 -8.54 17.19 -5.84
CA LEU A 115 -9.52 16.42 -5.08
C LEU A 115 -10.19 17.33 -4.06
N LYS A 116 -11.51 17.22 -3.91
CA LYS A 116 -12.24 17.67 -2.73
C LYS A 116 -12.78 16.45 -2.03
N ALA A 117 -12.48 16.30 -0.75
CA ALA A 117 -12.89 15.15 0.02
C ALA A 117 -13.42 15.58 1.38
N THR A 118 -14.46 14.88 1.85
CA THR A 118 -14.96 14.95 3.22
C THR A 118 -14.78 13.58 3.86
N GLY A 119 -14.15 13.54 5.04
CA GLY A 119 -13.86 12.28 5.71
C GLY A 119 -13.42 12.44 7.16
N ASP A 120 -13.16 11.31 7.81
CA ASP A 120 -12.56 11.23 9.14
C ASP A 120 -11.07 10.95 9.01
N TRP A 121 -10.25 11.95 9.35
CA TRP A 121 -8.79 11.89 9.28
C TRP A 121 -8.14 11.70 10.65
N SER A 122 -8.92 11.35 11.66
CA SER A 122 -8.48 11.29 13.05
C SER A 122 -7.68 10.04 13.43
N TRP A 123 -7.64 9.03 12.54
CA TRP A 123 -6.90 7.80 12.82
C TRP A 123 -5.39 8.02 12.70
N HIS A 124 -4.65 7.62 13.73
CA HIS A 124 -3.18 7.73 13.75
C HIS A 124 -2.54 6.42 14.20
N SER A 125 -1.35 6.16 13.70
CA SER A 125 -0.51 5.02 14.06
C SER A 125 0.97 5.39 13.99
N ASN A 126 1.78 4.78 14.84
CA ASN A 126 3.23 4.95 14.78
C ASN A 126 3.88 4.14 13.63
N SER A 127 3.19 3.13 13.12
CA SER A 127 3.70 2.24 12.08
C SER A 127 3.13 2.51 10.68
N THR A 128 2.22 3.48 10.53
CA THR A 128 1.59 3.76 9.25
C THR A 128 1.64 5.25 8.93
N MET A 129 2.24 5.57 7.80
CA MET A 129 2.35 6.95 7.33
C MET A 129 0.99 7.54 6.96
N ARG A 130 0.86 8.87 7.15
CA ARG A 130 -0.35 9.61 6.76
C ARG A 130 -0.69 9.46 5.26
N LEU A 131 0.32 9.31 4.41
CA LEU A 131 0.15 9.06 2.98
C LEU A 131 -0.53 7.72 2.64
N ALA A 132 -0.49 6.74 3.53
CA ALA A 132 -1.26 5.51 3.40
C ALA A 132 -2.61 5.63 4.09
N SER A 133 -2.63 6.03 5.38
CA SER A 133 -3.85 6.04 6.17
C SER A 133 -4.91 7.02 5.64
N HIS A 134 -4.50 8.19 5.14
CA HIS A 134 -5.37 9.27 4.69
C HIS A 134 -5.15 9.66 3.22
N GLY A 135 -4.23 8.99 2.52
CA GLY A 135 -3.77 9.39 1.21
C GLY A 135 -4.58 8.83 0.05
N PHE A 136 -4.61 9.61 -1.02
CA PHE A 136 -5.09 9.23 -2.33
C PHE A 136 -3.89 8.90 -3.20
N ASP A 137 -3.89 7.73 -3.87
CA ASP A 137 -2.72 7.19 -4.57
C ASP A 137 -3.03 6.92 -6.04
N LEU A 138 -2.45 7.73 -6.94
CA LEU A 138 -2.76 7.77 -8.37
C LEU A 138 -1.77 6.93 -9.17
N TYR A 139 -2.31 6.06 -10.02
CA TYR A 139 -1.61 5.35 -11.09
C TYR A 139 -2.18 5.74 -12.45
N ILE A 140 -1.34 5.75 -13.48
CA ILE A 140 -1.72 6.00 -14.87
C ILE A 140 -1.32 4.80 -15.72
N ARG A 141 -2.26 4.34 -16.56
CA ARG A 141 -2.04 3.22 -17.46
C ARG A 141 -1.06 3.61 -18.57
N GLN A 142 -0.13 2.71 -18.85
CA GLN A 142 0.84 2.86 -19.92
C GLN A 142 0.36 2.14 -21.20
N ASP A 143 1.02 2.41 -22.33
CA ASP A 143 0.69 1.81 -23.63
C ASP A 143 0.86 0.27 -23.64
N ASP A 144 1.74 -0.27 -22.79
CA ASP A 144 1.93 -1.70 -22.59
C ASP A 144 0.87 -2.35 -21.68
N GLY A 145 -0.11 -1.56 -21.23
CA GLY A 145 -1.18 -1.99 -20.33
C GLY A 145 -0.82 -2.00 -18.85
N SER A 146 0.43 -1.76 -18.47
CA SER A 146 0.87 -1.69 -17.07
C SER A 146 0.39 -0.42 -16.38
N TRP A 147 0.29 -0.46 -15.04
CA TRP A 147 -0.04 0.68 -14.21
C TRP A 147 1.24 1.27 -13.61
N ARG A 148 1.55 2.52 -13.95
CA ARG A 148 2.69 3.27 -13.41
C ARG A 148 2.21 4.27 -12.36
N TRP A 149 2.87 4.28 -11.22
CA TRP A 149 2.63 5.27 -10.19
C TRP A 149 2.91 6.69 -10.70
N ALA A 150 1.97 7.59 -10.41
CA ALA A 150 2.07 8.99 -10.84
C ALA A 150 2.27 9.94 -9.65
N ARG A 151 1.40 9.85 -8.64
CA ARG A 151 1.45 10.76 -7.48
C ARG A 151 0.59 10.23 -6.33
N ASN A 152 0.89 10.68 -5.12
CA ASN A 152 0.00 10.57 -3.97
C ASN A 152 -0.08 11.89 -3.22
N ILE A 153 -1.15 12.05 -2.42
CA ILE A 153 -1.35 13.18 -1.53
C ILE A 153 -2.27 12.78 -0.37
N ALA A 154 -2.04 13.37 0.80
CA ALA A 154 -2.92 13.22 1.95
C ALA A 154 -3.25 14.60 2.55
N PRO A 155 -4.38 14.77 3.25
CA PRO A 155 -4.64 15.93 4.08
C PRO A 155 -3.52 16.13 5.10
N THR A 156 -3.11 17.37 5.32
CA THR A 156 -2.07 17.70 6.32
C THR A 156 -2.64 18.00 7.69
N LYS A 157 -3.97 18.18 7.76
CA LYS A 157 -4.75 18.46 8.98
C LYS A 157 -5.90 17.45 9.08
N ASP A 158 -6.55 17.42 10.22
CA ASP A 158 -7.69 16.56 10.49
C ASP A 158 -9.04 17.27 10.26
N ASP A 159 -9.03 18.44 9.59
CA ASP A 159 -10.25 19.14 9.20
C ASP A 159 -11.10 18.21 8.29
N PRO A 160 -12.38 18.00 8.60
CA PRO A 160 -13.22 17.03 7.85
C PRO A 160 -13.24 17.27 6.35
N GLU A 161 -13.29 18.55 5.92
CA GLU A 161 -13.27 18.93 4.51
C GLU A 161 -11.86 19.33 4.07
N THR A 162 -11.43 18.80 2.94
CA THR A 162 -10.13 19.10 2.39
C THR A 162 -10.17 19.30 0.89
N THR A 163 -9.32 20.21 0.39
CA THR A 163 -9.06 20.39 -1.05
C THR A 163 -7.58 20.20 -1.30
N LEU A 164 -7.25 19.25 -2.17
CA LEU A 164 -5.89 18.82 -2.44
C LEU A 164 -5.60 18.96 -3.93
N THR A 165 -4.42 19.46 -4.28
CA THR A 165 -3.93 19.32 -5.65
C THR A 165 -3.11 18.06 -5.75
N LEU A 166 -3.66 17.02 -6.42
CA LEU A 166 -3.03 15.70 -6.50
C LEU A 166 -1.82 15.73 -7.42
N VAL A 167 -1.96 16.29 -8.62
CA VAL A 167 -0.89 16.34 -9.62
C VAL A 167 -1.04 17.61 -10.50
N LYS A 168 0.08 18.11 -11.01
CA LYS A 168 0.16 19.26 -11.94
C LYS A 168 1.14 18.98 -13.06
N ASN A 169 1.04 19.76 -14.11
CA ASN A 169 1.99 19.79 -15.23
C ASN A 169 2.08 18.46 -16.00
N MET A 170 0.99 17.72 -16.06
CA MET A 170 0.89 16.57 -16.95
C MET A 170 0.73 17.01 -18.41
N ALA A 171 1.14 16.17 -19.36
CA ALA A 171 0.83 16.39 -20.76
C ALA A 171 -0.69 16.41 -21.00
N PRO A 172 -1.21 17.25 -21.91
CA PRO A 172 -2.66 17.38 -22.16
C PRO A 172 -3.18 16.24 -23.09
N THR A 173 -2.64 15.05 -22.94
CA THR A 173 -3.06 13.83 -23.63
C THR A 173 -4.07 13.06 -22.77
N MET A 174 -4.91 12.23 -23.40
CA MET A 174 -5.84 11.36 -22.67
C MET A 174 -5.07 10.34 -21.85
N LYS A 175 -5.45 10.16 -20.58
CA LYS A 175 -4.87 9.23 -19.62
C LYS A 175 -5.96 8.38 -18.99
N GLU A 176 -5.71 7.08 -18.84
CA GLU A 176 -6.49 6.23 -17.95
C GLU A 176 -5.90 6.28 -16.55
N CYS A 177 -6.71 6.62 -15.58
CA CYS A 177 -6.34 6.89 -14.20
C CYS A 177 -6.98 5.85 -13.27
N LEU A 178 -6.18 5.36 -12.31
CA LEU A 178 -6.60 4.50 -11.21
C LEU A 178 -6.20 5.19 -9.90
N LEU A 179 -7.19 5.66 -9.15
CA LEU A 179 -7.01 6.41 -7.91
C LEU A 179 -7.45 5.57 -6.72
N TYR A 180 -6.50 4.98 -5.99
CA TYR A 180 -6.78 4.28 -4.74
C TYR A 180 -7.14 5.27 -3.64
N LEU A 181 -8.10 4.87 -2.81
CA LEU A 181 -8.65 5.66 -1.71
C LEU A 181 -7.92 5.37 -0.39
N PRO A 182 -8.05 6.25 0.62
CA PRO A 182 -7.41 6.10 1.93
C PRO A 182 -7.73 4.76 2.62
N ILE A 183 -6.76 4.16 3.29
CA ILE A 183 -6.96 2.84 3.92
C ILE A 183 -7.50 2.90 5.35
N TYR A 184 -7.34 4.03 6.06
CA TYR A 184 -7.81 4.20 7.45
C TYR A 184 -8.60 5.50 7.67
N SER A 185 -9.31 5.97 6.64
CA SER A 185 -10.19 7.14 6.75
C SER A 185 -11.54 6.81 6.17
N GLU A 186 -12.60 7.02 6.94
CA GLU A 186 -13.94 6.94 6.40
C GLU A 186 -14.20 8.14 5.48
N LEU A 187 -14.51 7.90 4.22
CA LEU A 187 -14.92 8.94 3.27
C LEU A 187 -16.44 9.05 3.23
N THR A 188 -16.94 10.30 3.24
CA THR A 188 -18.36 10.60 3.04
C THR A 188 -18.63 11.28 1.71
N SER A 189 -17.63 11.96 1.12
CA SER A 189 -17.70 12.57 -0.21
C SER A 189 -16.31 12.62 -0.84
N LEU A 190 -16.25 12.46 -2.16
CA LEU A 190 -15.04 12.67 -2.96
C LEU A 190 -15.42 13.24 -4.31
N GLN A 191 -14.84 14.38 -4.67
CA GLN A 191 -14.94 14.99 -5.99
C GLN A 191 -13.56 15.04 -6.65
N ILE A 192 -13.53 14.71 -7.95
CA ILE A 192 -12.35 14.84 -8.80
C ILE A 192 -12.49 16.12 -9.64
N GLY A 193 -11.51 17.01 -9.53
CA GLY A 193 -11.45 18.29 -10.23
C GLY A 193 -10.42 18.25 -11.37
N VAL A 194 -10.82 18.72 -12.54
CA VAL A 194 -9.98 18.89 -13.73
C VAL A 194 -10.01 20.33 -14.21
N GLU A 195 -9.04 20.72 -15.02
CA GLU A 195 -8.98 22.06 -15.61
C GLU A 195 -10.21 22.35 -16.49
N PRO A 196 -10.73 23.60 -16.53
CA PRO A 196 -11.85 23.95 -17.39
C PRO A 196 -11.58 23.60 -18.85
N GLY A 197 -12.54 22.91 -19.48
CA GLY A 197 -12.44 22.43 -20.86
C GLY A 197 -11.70 21.08 -21.02
N ALA A 198 -11.11 20.55 -19.97
CA ALA A 198 -10.59 19.20 -19.99
C ALA A 198 -11.72 18.16 -19.87
N VAL A 199 -11.51 17.01 -20.49
CA VAL A 199 -12.42 15.86 -20.37
C VAL A 199 -12.21 15.18 -19.01
N LEU A 200 -13.31 14.81 -18.34
CA LEU A 200 -13.33 13.87 -17.24
C LEU A 200 -14.50 12.91 -17.47
N GLU A 201 -14.21 11.64 -17.62
CA GLU A 201 -15.21 10.61 -17.89
C GLU A 201 -14.91 9.32 -17.14
N ALA A 202 -15.92 8.48 -16.90
CA ALA A 202 -15.77 7.16 -16.31
C ALA A 202 -14.83 6.30 -17.16
N GLY A 203 -13.87 5.64 -16.54
CA GLY A 203 -12.99 4.66 -17.18
C GLY A 203 -13.62 3.27 -17.19
N ALA A 204 -13.15 2.38 -18.07
CA ALA A 204 -13.52 0.97 -18.00
C ALA A 204 -12.88 0.30 -16.76
N ALA A 205 -13.60 -0.66 -16.13
CA ALA A 205 -13.02 -1.47 -15.06
C ALA A 205 -11.80 -2.25 -15.60
N PRO A 206 -10.59 -2.04 -15.03
CA PRO A 206 -9.36 -2.57 -15.63
C PRO A 206 -9.09 -4.03 -15.28
N PHE A 207 -9.76 -4.55 -14.25
CA PHE A 207 -9.53 -5.88 -13.72
C PHE A 207 -10.72 -6.79 -14.01
N ARG A 208 -10.41 -8.06 -14.26
CA ARG A 208 -11.40 -9.11 -14.51
C ARG A 208 -11.60 -9.93 -13.26
N HIS A 209 -12.65 -10.69 -13.21
CA HIS A 209 -13.00 -11.54 -12.09
C HIS A 209 -13.12 -10.78 -10.76
N ARG A 210 -13.61 -11.42 -9.76
CA ARG A 210 -13.83 -10.85 -8.42
C ARG A 210 -13.35 -11.86 -7.39
N VAL A 211 -12.24 -11.60 -6.73
CA VAL A 211 -11.70 -12.45 -5.67
C VAL A 211 -11.85 -11.71 -4.35
N ALA A 212 -12.77 -12.14 -3.52
CA ALA A 212 -12.97 -11.54 -2.20
C ALA A 212 -11.82 -11.98 -1.27
N ILE A 213 -11.19 -11.03 -0.57
CA ILE A 213 -10.16 -11.33 0.40
C ILE A 213 -10.53 -10.77 1.78
N PHE A 214 -10.72 -11.66 2.76
CA PHE A 214 -10.93 -11.30 4.17
C PHE A 214 -9.65 -11.54 4.95
N GLY A 215 -9.19 -10.52 5.68
CA GLY A 215 -7.90 -10.65 6.34
C GLY A 215 -7.65 -9.65 7.47
N SER A 216 -6.44 -9.73 7.98
CA SER A 216 -5.94 -8.98 9.12
C SER A 216 -5.52 -7.54 8.75
N SER A 217 -4.67 -6.94 9.60
CA SER A 217 -3.99 -5.68 9.30
C SER A 217 -3.14 -5.76 8.03
N PHE A 218 -2.63 -6.92 7.71
CA PHE A 218 -1.83 -7.16 6.52
C PHE A 218 -2.65 -6.98 5.24
N THR A 219 -3.85 -7.58 5.19
CA THR A 219 -4.80 -7.39 4.09
C THR A 219 -5.36 -5.97 4.04
N HIS A 220 -5.51 -5.30 5.19
CA HIS A 220 -5.94 -3.90 5.27
C HIS A 220 -4.88 -2.93 4.70
N GLY A 221 -3.59 -3.32 4.70
CA GLY A 221 -2.48 -2.53 4.17
C GLY A 221 -1.80 -1.64 5.21
N ILE A 222 -1.80 -2.02 6.49
CA ILE A 222 -1.07 -1.28 7.54
C ILE A 222 0.42 -1.23 7.19
N SER A 223 1.06 -0.12 7.50
CA SER A 223 2.52 0.10 7.33
C SER A 223 3.03 0.17 5.89
N CYS A 224 2.18 0.03 4.87
CA CYS A 224 2.59 0.40 3.52
C CYS A 224 2.82 1.91 3.39
N SER A 225 3.61 2.34 2.42
CA SER A 225 3.94 3.76 2.23
C SER A 225 2.77 4.59 1.70
N ARG A 226 1.82 3.97 0.96
CA ARG A 226 0.65 4.59 0.34
C ARG A 226 -0.41 3.55 0.01
N ALA A 227 -1.64 3.98 -0.24
CA ALA A 227 -2.82 3.11 -0.34
C ALA A 227 -2.66 1.94 -1.33
N GLY A 228 -2.15 2.18 -2.54
CA GLY A 228 -2.00 1.13 -3.56
C GLY A 228 -0.84 0.15 -3.32
N MET A 229 -0.13 0.20 -2.19
CA MET A 229 1.00 -0.71 -1.91
C MET A 229 0.64 -1.90 -1.04
N SER A 230 -0.63 -2.05 -0.64
CA SER A 230 -1.08 -3.31 -0.04
C SER A 230 -0.87 -4.50 -0.98
N TYR A 231 -0.62 -5.71 -0.46
CA TYR A 231 -0.38 -6.86 -1.34
C TYR A 231 -1.60 -7.23 -2.22
N PRO A 232 -2.87 -7.06 -1.78
CA PRO A 232 -4.02 -7.30 -2.66
C PRO A 232 -4.07 -6.34 -3.85
N ASP A 233 -3.74 -5.05 -3.64
CA ASP A 233 -3.74 -4.04 -4.69
C ASP A 233 -2.57 -4.24 -5.67
N GLN A 234 -1.40 -4.66 -5.16
CA GLN A 234 -0.27 -5.04 -6.00
C GLN A 234 -0.62 -6.27 -6.87
N PHE A 235 -1.26 -7.30 -6.28
CA PHE A 235 -1.70 -8.49 -7.01
C PHE A 235 -2.66 -8.12 -8.14
N SER A 236 -3.67 -7.27 -7.87
CA SER A 236 -4.66 -6.85 -8.88
C SER A 236 -4.00 -6.13 -10.06
N ARG A 237 -3.08 -5.20 -9.80
CA ARG A 237 -2.36 -4.50 -10.88
C ARG A 237 -1.43 -5.40 -11.69
N ARG A 238 -0.88 -6.44 -11.08
CA ARG A 238 0.05 -7.37 -11.74
C ARG A 238 -0.66 -8.40 -12.60
N THR A 239 -1.73 -8.97 -12.08
CA THR A 239 -2.40 -10.13 -12.70
C THR A 239 -3.62 -9.75 -13.54
N GLY A 240 -4.19 -8.57 -13.31
CA GLY A 240 -5.47 -8.18 -13.91
C GLY A 240 -6.69 -8.85 -13.25
N ILE A 241 -6.50 -9.59 -12.14
CA ILE A 241 -7.59 -10.19 -11.35
C ILE A 241 -7.92 -9.27 -10.18
N GLN A 242 -9.20 -8.89 -10.02
CA GLN A 242 -9.61 -7.95 -9.00
C GLN A 242 -9.67 -8.59 -7.60
N MET A 243 -8.83 -8.11 -6.67
CA MET A 243 -9.00 -8.37 -5.25
C MET A 243 -9.98 -7.38 -4.63
N LEU A 244 -10.96 -7.90 -3.87
CA LEU A 244 -11.96 -7.11 -3.13
C LEU A 244 -11.59 -7.18 -1.64
N SER A 245 -10.87 -6.16 -1.15
CA SER A 245 -10.29 -6.21 0.19
C SER A 245 -11.32 -5.98 1.31
N LEU A 246 -11.44 -6.95 2.22
CA LEU A 246 -12.08 -6.83 3.53
C LEU A 246 -11.03 -7.03 4.65
N GLY A 247 -9.91 -6.33 4.58
CA GLY A 247 -8.93 -6.29 5.66
C GLY A 247 -9.51 -5.58 6.90
N CYS A 248 -9.28 -6.15 8.09
CA CYS A 248 -9.76 -5.61 9.35
C CYS A 248 -8.68 -5.76 10.44
N SER A 249 -7.91 -4.70 10.66
CA SER A 249 -6.70 -4.68 11.49
C SER A 249 -6.95 -5.12 12.93
N GLY A 250 -6.25 -6.20 13.36
CA GLY A 250 -6.39 -6.79 14.70
C GLY A 250 -7.73 -7.50 14.93
N ARG A 251 -8.61 -7.56 13.92
CA ARG A 251 -10.01 -7.99 14.09
C ARG A 251 -10.42 -9.16 13.21
N CYS A 252 -9.56 -9.66 12.33
CA CYS A 252 -9.83 -10.86 11.55
C CYS A 252 -9.59 -12.12 12.40
N ARG A 253 -10.64 -12.66 13.01
CA ARG A 253 -10.57 -13.79 13.97
C ARG A 253 -11.61 -14.88 13.68
N LEU A 254 -11.95 -15.10 12.40
CA LEU A 254 -12.94 -16.10 11.98
C LEU A 254 -14.31 -15.94 12.69
N GLN A 255 -14.75 -14.68 12.89
CA GLN A 255 -15.99 -14.41 13.60
C GLN A 255 -17.21 -14.79 12.76
N PRO A 256 -18.29 -15.34 13.38
CA PRO A 256 -19.49 -15.73 12.65
C PRO A 256 -20.13 -14.57 11.87
N TYR A 257 -20.17 -13.36 12.44
CA TYR A 257 -20.75 -12.20 11.75
C TYR A 257 -19.96 -11.76 10.52
N PHE A 258 -18.64 -12.00 10.44
CA PHE A 258 -17.89 -11.83 9.19
C PHE A 258 -18.15 -12.94 8.18
N ALA A 259 -18.39 -14.17 8.64
CA ALA A 259 -18.85 -15.24 7.76
C ALA A 259 -20.25 -14.91 7.15
N ASP A 260 -21.13 -14.27 7.92
CA ASP A 260 -22.45 -13.83 7.40
C ASP A 260 -22.29 -12.70 6.36
N VAL A 261 -21.40 -11.72 6.59
CA VAL A 261 -21.07 -10.71 5.57
C VAL A 261 -20.56 -11.37 4.30
N LEU A 262 -19.58 -12.26 4.43
CA LEU A 262 -18.93 -12.92 3.29
C LEU A 262 -19.87 -13.89 2.56
N ALA A 263 -20.86 -14.46 3.25
CA ALA A 263 -21.89 -15.31 2.65
C ALA A 263 -22.81 -14.57 1.67
N ASP A 264 -22.92 -13.24 1.79
CA ASP A 264 -23.69 -12.39 0.88
C ASP A 264 -22.80 -11.69 -0.17
N VAL A 265 -21.50 -11.94 -0.16
CA VAL A 265 -20.56 -11.35 -1.14
C VAL A 265 -20.50 -12.22 -2.40
N GLU A 266 -20.84 -11.63 -3.55
CA GLU A 266 -20.69 -12.28 -4.84
C GLU A 266 -19.24 -12.16 -5.34
N ALA A 267 -18.54 -13.29 -5.40
CA ALA A 267 -17.18 -13.38 -5.91
C ALA A 267 -16.95 -14.72 -6.64
N ASP A 268 -15.90 -14.78 -7.46
CA ASP A 268 -15.47 -15.99 -8.16
C ASP A 268 -14.65 -16.91 -7.27
N ALA A 269 -13.94 -16.32 -6.29
CA ALA A 269 -13.12 -17.03 -5.32
C ALA A 269 -13.04 -16.23 -4.00
N TYR A 270 -12.66 -16.90 -2.92
CA TYR A 270 -12.52 -16.33 -1.59
C TYR A 270 -11.15 -16.66 -1.02
N VAL A 271 -10.40 -15.66 -0.57
CA VAL A 271 -9.07 -15.77 0.02
C VAL A 271 -9.12 -15.31 1.48
N PHE A 272 -8.39 -15.99 2.37
CA PHE A 272 -8.43 -15.72 3.81
C PHE A 272 -7.04 -15.59 4.41
N ASP A 273 -6.62 -14.37 4.78
CA ASP A 273 -5.52 -14.08 5.71
C ASP A 273 -6.07 -14.05 7.14
N SER A 274 -6.57 -15.17 7.63
CA SER A 274 -7.39 -15.22 8.84
C SER A 274 -6.72 -15.87 10.05
N PHE A 275 -5.43 -16.24 9.94
CA PHE A 275 -4.68 -16.87 11.04
C PHE A 275 -3.73 -15.90 11.77
N SER A 276 -3.65 -14.65 11.35
CA SER A 276 -2.75 -13.66 11.93
C SER A 276 -3.22 -13.11 13.28
N ASN A 277 -4.53 -12.91 13.48
CA ASN A 277 -5.08 -12.28 14.67
C ASN A 277 -5.65 -13.24 15.73
N PRO A 278 -6.21 -14.42 15.41
CA PRO A 278 -6.69 -15.33 16.44
C PRO A 278 -5.51 -16.05 17.13
N ASP A 279 -5.74 -16.50 18.37
CA ASP A 279 -4.90 -17.51 19.02
C ASP A 279 -5.27 -18.93 18.56
N ALA A 280 -4.47 -19.93 18.95
CA ALA A 280 -4.69 -21.31 18.57
C ALA A 280 -6.07 -21.86 18.98
N ALA A 281 -6.54 -21.53 20.19
CA ALA A 281 -7.85 -21.97 20.68
C ALA A 281 -9.02 -21.35 19.88
N THR A 282 -8.87 -20.09 19.46
CA THR A 282 -9.86 -19.44 18.60
C THR A 282 -9.89 -20.06 17.20
N ILE A 283 -8.74 -20.41 16.63
CA ILE A 283 -8.64 -21.12 15.35
C ILE A 283 -9.36 -22.47 15.45
N GLU A 284 -9.01 -23.27 16.47
CA GLU A 284 -9.63 -24.58 16.73
C GLU A 284 -11.16 -24.49 16.81
N LYS A 285 -11.66 -23.53 17.55
CA LYS A 285 -13.10 -23.36 17.76
C LYS A 285 -13.85 -22.90 16.52
N ARG A 286 -13.25 -22.03 15.69
CA ARG A 286 -14.00 -21.26 14.68
C ARG A 286 -13.76 -21.68 13.25
N LEU A 287 -12.67 -22.36 12.93
CA LEU A 287 -12.28 -22.60 11.54
C LEU A 287 -13.34 -23.43 10.77
N PHE A 288 -13.73 -24.59 11.28
CA PHE A 288 -14.70 -25.42 10.59
C PHE A 288 -16.09 -24.80 10.47
N PRO A 289 -16.69 -24.22 11.52
CA PRO A 289 -17.94 -23.48 11.36
C PRO A 289 -17.87 -22.34 10.33
N PHE A 290 -16.74 -21.64 10.24
CA PHE A 290 -16.50 -20.58 9.26
C PHE A 290 -16.44 -21.15 7.83
N ILE A 291 -15.70 -22.23 7.60
CA ILE A 291 -15.61 -22.93 6.31
C ILE A 291 -16.99 -23.42 5.89
N GLU A 292 -17.71 -24.13 6.77
CA GLU A 292 -19.01 -24.72 6.47
C GLU A 292 -20.06 -23.66 6.12
N ARG A 293 -20.05 -22.53 6.83
CA ARG A 293 -20.95 -21.39 6.53
C ARG A 293 -20.70 -20.83 5.12
N LEU A 294 -19.44 -20.68 4.73
CA LEU A 294 -19.09 -20.13 3.41
C LEU A 294 -19.31 -21.16 2.29
N ARG A 295 -18.99 -22.42 2.49
CA ARG A 295 -19.28 -23.47 1.51
C ARG A 295 -20.77 -23.64 1.24
N ALA A 296 -21.59 -23.48 2.28
CA ALA A 296 -23.05 -23.51 2.12
C ALA A 296 -23.57 -22.32 1.31
N ALA A 297 -22.96 -21.15 1.45
CA ALA A 297 -23.34 -19.94 0.70
C ALA A 297 -22.79 -19.95 -0.74
N HIS A 298 -21.61 -20.51 -0.95
CA HIS A 298 -20.87 -20.45 -2.23
C HIS A 298 -20.45 -21.84 -2.72
N PRO A 299 -21.42 -22.71 -3.05
CA PRO A 299 -21.09 -24.08 -3.47
C PRO A 299 -20.26 -24.08 -4.76
N GLY A 300 -19.15 -24.84 -4.73
CA GLY A 300 -18.24 -24.99 -5.86
C GLY A 300 -17.29 -23.81 -6.11
N LYS A 301 -17.27 -22.79 -5.25
CA LYS A 301 -16.30 -21.70 -5.30
C LYS A 301 -15.07 -22.04 -4.44
N PRO A 302 -13.84 -21.73 -4.88
CA PRO A 302 -12.65 -22.00 -4.09
C PRO A 302 -12.55 -21.09 -2.85
N LEU A 303 -12.29 -21.74 -1.70
CA LEU A 303 -11.96 -21.09 -0.43
C LEU A 303 -10.48 -21.30 -0.15
N ILE A 304 -9.66 -20.27 -0.27
CA ILE A 304 -8.21 -20.34 -0.24
C ILE A 304 -7.68 -19.68 1.04
N PHE A 305 -7.23 -20.48 2.00
CA PHE A 305 -6.67 -20.00 3.26
C PHE A 305 -5.17 -19.79 3.12
N GLN A 306 -4.68 -18.67 3.67
CA GLN A 306 -3.26 -18.36 3.79
C GLN A 306 -2.78 -18.64 5.21
N GLN A 307 -1.65 -19.34 5.37
CA GLN A 307 -0.94 -19.35 6.66
C GLN A 307 -0.52 -17.92 7.02
N THR A 308 -0.41 -17.60 8.31
CA THR A 308 0.17 -16.31 8.71
C THR A 308 1.66 -16.26 8.38
N ILE A 309 2.15 -15.09 7.98
CA ILE A 309 3.57 -14.87 7.67
C ILE A 309 4.45 -15.02 8.93
N TYR A 310 5.73 -15.26 8.71
CA TYR A 310 6.73 -15.14 9.77
C TYR A 310 6.83 -13.68 10.22
N ARG A 311 6.62 -13.41 11.50
CA ARG A 311 6.80 -12.09 12.10
C ARG A 311 8.25 -11.94 12.51
N GLU A 312 8.98 -10.99 11.93
CA GLU A 312 10.42 -10.83 12.14
C GLU A 312 10.80 -10.54 13.60
N GLY A 313 9.89 -9.92 14.37
CA GLY A 313 10.05 -9.72 15.80
C GLY A 313 10.22 -11.01 16.63
N ARG A 314 9.83 -12.19 16.09
CA ARG A 314 10.04 -13.51 16.72
C ARG A 314 11.52 -13.88 16.84
N THR A 315 12.38 -13.35 15.99
CA THR A 315 13.80 -13.77 15.87
C THR A 315 14.53 -13.70 17.21
N TYR A 316 14.24 -12.72 18.03
CA TYR A 316 14.88 -12.52 19.34
C TYR A 316 13.89 -12.52 20.51
N ASP A 317 12.59 -12.66 20.26
CA ASP A 317 11.54 -12.78 21.28
C ASP A 317 11.04 -14.23 21.38
N THR A 318 11.62 -14.98 22.30
CA THR A 318 11.29 -16.42 22.49
C THR A 318 9.88 -16.65 23.03
N VAL A 319 9.23 -15.65 23.63
CA VAL A 319 7.84 -15.74 24.08
C VAL A 319 6.91 -15.57 22.88
N LEU A 320 7.13 -14.53 22.09
CA LEU A 320 6.40 -14.29 20.84
C LEU A 320 6.57 -15.48 19.88
N ASP A 321 7.79 -16.01 19.75
CA ASP A 321 8.07 -17.15 18.88
C ASP A 321 7.22 -18.39 19.26
N ARG A 322 7.15 -18.74 20.54
CA ARG A 322 6.33 -19.87 21.01
C ARG A 322 4.84 -19.66 20.75
N VAL A 323 4.33 -18.44 20.95
CA VAL A 323 2.90 -18.12 20.72
C VAL A 323 2.57 -18.22 19.23
N GLU A 324 3.40 -17.65 18.38
CA GLU A 324 3.19 -17.68 16.93
C GLU A 324 3.38 -19.10 16.36
N ALA A 325 4.36 -19.86 16.86
CA ALA A 325 4.56 -21.26 16.47
C ALA A 325 3.35 -22.14 16.84
N ALA A 326 2.79 -21.98 18.05
CA ALA A 326 1.60 -22.73 18.46
C ALA A 326 0.37 -22.39 17.58
N LYS A 327 0.19 -21.11 17.23
CA LYS A 327 -0.85 -20.65 16.31
C LYS A 327 -0.68 -21.26 14.91
N GLN A 328 0.54 -21.21 14.36
CA GLN A 328 0.84 -21.79 13.05
C GLN A 328 0.62 -23.29 13.01
N ALA A 329 1.08 -24.02 14.04
CA ALA A 329 0.89 -25.47 14.15
C ALA A 329 -0.61 -25.86 14.22
N MET A 330 -1.43 -25.09 14.96
CA MET A 330 -2.87 -25.31 15.01
C MET A 330 -3.51 -25.08 13.64
N ALA A 331 -3.18 -23.99 12.97
CA ALA A 331 -3.68 -23.69 11.63
C ALA A 331 -3.28 -24.79 10.63
N ASP A 332 -2.02 -25.24 10.65
CA ASP A 332 -1.51 -26.31 9.78
C ASP A 332 -2.27 -27.61 9.98
N SER A 333 -2.45 -28.03 11.24
CA SER A 333 -3.15 -29.28 11.57
C SER A 333 -4.60 -29.27 11.11
N LEU A 334 -5.31 -28.18 11.38
CA LEU A 334 -6.74 -28.08 11.01
C LEU A 334 -6.93 -27.88 9.51
N MET A 335 -6.06 -27.12 8.84
CA MET A 335 -6.12 -26.95 7.40
C MET A 335 -5.77 -28.20 6.64
N ALA A 336 -4.88 -29.07 7.13
CA ALA A 336 -4.63 -30.38 6.54
C ALA A 336 -5.92 -31.23 6.52
N ILE A 337 -6.68 -31.24 7.63
CA ILE A 337 -7.99 -31.92 7.71
C ILE A 337 -9.01 -31.25 6.78
N ALA A 338 -9.03 -29.91 6.71
CA ALA A 338 -10.00 -29.18 5.90
C ALA A 338 -9.78 -29.43 4.39
N VAL A 339 -8.54 -29.41 3.92
CA VAL A 339 -8.19 -29.66 2.51
C VAL A 339 -8.52 -31.12 2.11
N GLU A 340 -8.30 -32.09 3.01
CA GLU A 340 -8.69 -33.49 2.75
C GLU A 340 -10.22 -33.67 2.72
N ARG A 341 -10.92 -32.97 3.61
CA ARG A 341 -12.39 -33.10 3.76
C ARG A 341 -13.18 -32.40 2.66
N TYR A 342 -12.68 -31.25 2.15
CA TYR A 342 -13.43 -30.38 1.25
C TYR A 342 -12.66 -30.10 -0.04
N PRO A 343 -13.14 -30.56 -1.20
CA PRO A 343 -12.38 -30.48 -2.48
C PRO A 343 -12.18 -29.04 -3.00
N ASP A 344 -12.96 -28.08 -2.50
CA ASP A 344 -12.94 -26.65 -2.87
C ASP A 344 -12.21 -25.78 -1.81
N VAL A 345 -11.59 -26.40 -0.80
CA VAL A 345 -10.78 -25.71 0.21
C VAL A 345 -9.29 -25.93 -0.08
N TYR A 346 -8.54 -24.83 -0.08
CA TYR A 346 -7.10 -24.80 -0.38
C TYR A 346 -6.34 -24.13 0.74
N TYR A 347 -5.06 -24.47 0.84
CA TYR A 347 -4.16 -23.88 1.83
C TYR A 347 -2.84 -23.49 1.17
N ILE A 348 -2.47 -22.22 1.25
CA ILE A 348 -1.24 -21.67 0.69
C ILE A 348 -0.36 -21.07 1.79
N ARG A 349 0.94 -20.91 1.51
CA ARG A 349 1.91 -20.38 2.46
C ARG A 349 2.57 -19.13 1.88
N PRO A 350 2.18 -17.93 2.36
CA PRO A 350 2.87 -16.70 1.99
C PRO A 350 4.24 -16.61 2.66
N ASP A 351 5.14 -15.89 2.00
CA ASP A 351 6.41 -15.47 2.56
C ASP A 351 6.54 -13.95 2.36
N ALA A 352 6.83 -13.23 3.45
CA ALA A 352 6.94 -11.77 3.45
C ALA A 352 8.17 -11.29 4.23
N THR A 353 9.09 -12.21 4.55
CA THR A 353 10.35 -11.86 5.23
C THR A 353 11.53 -11.88 4.27
N SER A 354 12.59 -11.15 4.59
CA SER A 354 13.86 -11.20 3.89
C SER A 354 14.90 -12.01 4.67
N PRO A 355 15.99 -12.48 4.04
CA PRO A 355 17.06 -13.17 4.74
C PRO A 355 17.72 -12.35 5.88
N LEU A 356 17.60 -11.03 5.84
CA LEU A 356 18.14 -10.11 6.86
C LEU A 356 17.07 -9.65 7.85
N HIS A 357 15.83 -10.10 7.73
CA HIS A 357 14.70 -9.68 8.55
C HIS A 357 14.46 -8.16 8.54
N GLU A 358 14.47 -7.55 7.35
CA GLU A 358 14.31 -6.11 7.12
C GLU A 358 13.03 -5.78 6.33
N ALA A 359 12.03 -6.66 6.36
CA ALA A 359 10.82 -6.52 5.56
C ALA A 359 9.60 -6.06 6.37
N THR A 360 9.80 -5.64 7.63
CA THR A 360 8.73 -5.15 8.51
C THR A 360 9.09 -3.81 9.14
N VAL A 361 8.06 -3.00 9.47
CA VAL A 361 8.24 -1.69 10.12
C VAL A 361 8.44 -1.82 11.63
N ASP A 362 7.82 -2.81 12.26
CA ASP A 362 7.75 -2.97 13.72
C ASP A 362 7.96 -4.43 14.19
N GLY A 363 8.57 -5.26 13.34
CA GLY A 363 8.78 -6.68 13.61
C GLY A 363 7.55 -7.55 13.34
N THR A 364 6.41 -6.94 12.99
CA THR A 364 5.13 -7.62 12.73
C THR A 364 4.55 -7.27 11.37
N HIS A 365 4.48 -5.97 11.06
CA HIS A 365 3.77 -5.46 9.90
C HIS A 365 4.72 -5.20 8.74
N PRO A 366 4.50 -5.82 7.57
CA PRO A 366 5.32 -5.61 6.40
C PRO A 366 5.35 -4.14 5.98
N ASP A 367 6.52 -3.69 5.54
CA ASP A 367 6.66 -2.48 4.74
C ASP A 367 6.35 -2.76 3.25
N ASP A 368 6.62 -1.81 2.35
CA ASP A 368 6.40 -2.00 0.92
C ASP A 368 7.20 -3.19 0.35
N TYR A 369 8.40 -3.43 0.85
CA TYR A 369 9.24 -4.56 0.45
C TYR A 369 8.65 -5.88 0.93
N GLY A 370 8.23 -5.96 2.18
CA GLY A 370 7.57 -7.14 2.73
C GLY A 370 6.24 -7.45 2.04
N TYR A 371 5.43 -6.45 1.71
CA TYR A 371 4.21 -6.63 0.92
C TYR A 371 4.49 -7.08 -0.51
N TYR A 372 5.57 -6.61 -1.13
CA TYR A 372 5.99 -7.09 -2.44
C TYR A 372 6.44 -8.56 -2.38
N LEU A 373 7.21 -8.96 -1.38
CA LEU A 373 7.59 -10.36 -1.15
C LEU A 373 6.35 -11.24 -0.95
N TRP A 374 5.41 -10.79 -0.11
CA TRP A 374 4.14 -11.49 0.09
C TRP A 374 3.42 -11.71 -1.22
N MET A 375 3.17 -10.64 -1.96
CA MET A 375 2.49 -10.70 -3.26
C MET A 375 3.20 -11.68 -4.21
N CYS A 376 4.54 -11.59 -4.35
CA CYS A 376 5.31 -12.50 -5.19
C CYS A 376 5.22 -13.97 -4.75
N SER A 377 5.14 -14.23 -3.44
CA SER A 377 5.06 -15.59 -2.90
C SER A 377 3.70 -16.25 -3.12
N ILE A 378 2.62 -15.47 -3.05
CA ILE A 378 1.25 -16.00 -3.22
C ILE A 378 0.80 -16.03 -4.68
N GLU A 379 1.32 -15.16 -5.55
CA GLU A 379 0.89 -15.04 -6.95
C GLU A 379 0.87 -16.39 -7.67
N PRO A 380 1.96 -17.18 -7.74
CA PRO A 380 1.95 -18.46 -8.43
C PRO A 380 0.99 -19.48 -7.80
N GLN A 381 0.90 -19.52 -6.46
CA GLN A 381 0.03 -20.43 -5.72
C GLN A 381 -1.45 -20.09 -5.96
N LEU A 382 -1.81 -18.82 -5.93
CA LEU A 382 -3.18 -18.37 -6.21
C LEU A 382 -3.56 -18.62 -7.67
N LEU A 383 -2.71 -18.24 -8.63
CA LEU A 383 -3.00 -18.42 -10.04
C LEU A 383 -3.18 -19.89 -10.42
N GLU A 384 -2.39 -20.82 -9.85
CA GLU A 384 -2.55 -22.26 -10.05
C GLU A 384 -3.94 -22.74 -9.59
N ILE A 385 -4.40 -22.27 -8.42
CA ILE A 385 -5.72 -22.66 -7.89
C ILE A 385 -6.82 -21.98 -8.71
N LEU A 386 -6.75 -20.68 -8.93
CA LEU A 386 -7.76 -19.90 -9.63
C LEU A 386 -8.00 -20.41 -11.06
N LYS A 387 -6.94 -20.83 -11.75
CA LYS A 387 -7.02 -21.44 -13.08
C LYS A 387 -7.89 -22.70 -13.13
N LYS A 388 -7.93 -23.52 -12.06
CA LYS A 388 -8.80 -24.71 -11.98
C LYS A 388 -10.30 -24.35 -12.04
N TYR A 389 -10.62 -23.07 -11.79
CA TYR A 389 -11.98 -22.52 -11.79
C TYR A 389 -12.23 -21.55 -12.95
N GLY A 390 -11.31 -21.50 -13.93
CA GLY A 390 -11.43 -20.62 -15.11
C GLY A 390 -11.22 -19.13 -14.79
N ILE A 391 -10.54 -18.80 -13.69
CA ILE A 391 -10.22 -17.45 -13.25
C ILE A 391 -8.77 -17.15 -13.67
N GLU A 392 -8.60 -16.37 -14.79
CA GLU A 392 -7.30 -16.05 -15.41
C GLU A 392 -7.17 -14.55 -15.73
#